data_e0ba54ae4f252d80b3a0daf5e5a468fd
#
_entry.id   e0ba54ae4f252d80b3a0daf5e5a468fd
#
_cell.length_a   1.000
_cell.length_b   1.000
_cell.length_c   1.000
_cell.angle_alpha   90.00
_cell.angle_beta   90.00
_cell.angle_gamma   90.00
#
_symmetry.space_group_name_H-M   'P 1'
#
loop_
_entity.id
_entity.type
_entity.pdbx_description
1 polymer ?
#
loop_
_entity_poly.entity_id
_entity_poly.type
_entity_poly.pdbx_seq_one_letter_code
_entity_poly.pdbx_strand_id
1 'polypeptide(L)'
;MMFELIDVTKVYRGGKRAVDGVSMSLGPGVLGLLGPNGAGKSSLMRVAATVTRPTTGRVLFEGTDVVARPDLLRRRLGYLPQDFGVYPHLTAREFLSYLAAVKGLPARPARARIDELLTLMHLTEAAKRPLGGYSGGMLRRVGIAQTLLADPRVLIIDEPTAGLDPEERVRFRNLLTELAADRLVLLSTHIVSDIESVAEDIAIVAGGRVLRRGSPGDLLRAVAGQVWELVVPPSALAAVQARHTVSRMVRTAEGVRLRLLSPDPPAPDAVSIRPDLEDAYLAVVGDVRQVAR
;
A
#
# COMPACT_ATOMS: atom_id res chain seq x y z
N MET A 1 9.39 -9.71 -16.73
CA MET A 1 7.96 -9.58 -16.36
C MET A 1 7.64 -8.11 -16.29
N MET A 2 6.59 -7.66 -16.97
CA MET A 2 6.16 -6.27 -17.01
C MET A 2 4.65 -6.18 -16.87
N PHE A 3 4.19 -5.25 -16.05
CA PHE A 3 2.77 -4.93 -15.86
C PHE A 3 2.58 -3.43 -16.12
N GLU A 4 1.61 -3.06 -16.94
CA GLU A 4 1.44 -1.69 -17.38
C GLU A 4 -0.01 -1.23 -17.23
N LEU A 5 -0.16 -0.05 -16.71
CA LEU A 5 -1.40 0.72 -16.71
C LEU A 5 -1.22 1.85 -17.73
N ILE A 6 -2.13 1.98 -18.69
CA ILE A 6 -2.03 2.97 -19.78
C ILE A 6 -3.30 3.79 -19.79
N ASP A 7 -3.20 5.05 -19.38
CA ASP A 7 -4.29 6.04 -19.30
C ASP A 7 -5.55 5.52 -18.61
N VAL A 8 -5.34 4.80 -17.49
CA VAL A 8 -6.42 4.12 -16.77
C VAL A 8 -7.29 5.15 -16.06
N THR A 9 -8.57 5.19 -16.42
CA THR A 9 -9.59 5.98 -15.75
C THR A 9 -10.70 5.07 -15.24
N LYS A 10 -11.19 5.35 -14.02
CA LYS A 10 -12.34 4.65 -13.43
C LYS A 10 -13.35 5.64 -12.88
N VAL A 11 -14.54 5.64 -13.50
CA VAL A 11 -15.69 6.39 -13.04
C VAL A 11 -16.75 5.41 -12.56
N TYR A 12 -17.28 5.63 -11.36
CA TYR A 12 -18.37 4.85 -10.79
C TYR A 12 -19.74 5.48 -11.09
N ARG A 13 -20.81 4.74 -10.86
CA ARG A 13 -22.17 5.25 -10.93
C ARG A 13 -22.30 6.50 -10.05
N GLY A 14 -22.95 7.54 -10.55
CA GLY A 14 -23.02 8.85 -9.89
C GLY A 14 -21.87 9.81 -10.26
N GLY A 15 -21.03 9.46 -11.25
CA GLY A 15 -20.03 10.38 -11.82
C GLY A 15 -18.74 10.49 -11.01
N LYS A 16 -18.60 9.79 -9.89
CA LYS A 16 -17.38 9.81 -9.06
C LYS A 16 -16.20 9.21 -9.83
N ARG A 17 -15.26 10.08 -10.24
CA ARG A 17 -13.99 9.68 -10.87
C ARG A 17 -13.01 9.27 -9.78
N ALA A 18 -12.83 7.96 -9.60
CA ALA A 18 -11.98 7.41 -8.56
C ALA A 18 -10.54 7.18 -9.02
N VAL A 19 -10.32 7.01 -10.33
CA VAL A 19 -9.00 6.96 -10.99
C VAL A 19 -9.08 7.83 -12.22
N ASP A 20 -8.06 8.64 -12.48
CA ASP A 20 -8.06 9.67 -13.51
C ASP A 20 -6.74 9.67 -14.29
N GLY A 21 -6.74 9.03 -15.45
CA GLY A 21 -5.63 9.04 -16.40
C GLY A 21 -4.33 8.44 -15.87
N VAL A 22 -4.38 7.39 -15.06
CA VAL A 22 -3.18 6.81 -14.45
C VAL A 22 -2.42 5.97 -15.46
N SER A 23 -1.13 6.32 -15.68
CA SER A 23 -0.18 5.56 -16.47
C SER A 23 1.04 5.21 -15.65
N MET A 24 1.39 3.92 -15.60
CA MET A 24 2.61 3.44 -14.92
C MET A 24 3.01 2.06 -15.43
N SER A 25 4.33 1.79 -15.43
CA SER A 25 4.90 0.47 -15.73
C SER A 25 5.52 -0.08 -14.45
N LEU A 26 5.34 -1.36 -14.19
CA LEU A 26 5.81 -2.06 -13.00
C LEU A 26 6.63 -3.27 -13.43
N GLY A 27 7.81 -3.42 -12.85
CA GLY A 27 8.67 -4.60 -12.94
C GLY A 27 8.61 -5.44 -11.67
N PRO A 28 9.49 -6.45 -11.52
CA PRO A 28 9.73 -7.12 -10.25
C PRO A 28 10.15 -6.12 -9.18
N GLY A 29 9.86 -6.43 -7.91
CA GLY A 29 10.08 -5.54 -6.77
C GLY A 29 8.76 -5.03 -6.20
N VAL A 30 8.84 -4.15 -5.20
CA VAL A 30 7.67 -3.56 -4.51
C VAL A 30 7.42 -2.15 -5.02
N LEU A 31 6.25 -1.94 -5.66
CA LEU A 31 5.69 -0.61 -5.86
C LEU A 31 4.65 -0.31 -4.78
N GLY A 32 4.89 0.73 -4.01
CA GLY A 32 3.98 1.24 -3.01
C GLY A 32 3.05 2.33 -3.54
N LEU A 33 1.74 2.19 -3.32
CA LEU A 33 0.76 3.25 -3.52
C LEU A 33 0.50 3.94 -2.19
N LEU A 34 1.04 5.13 -2.00
CA LEU A 34 0.87 5.94 -0.80
C LEU A 34 -0.16 7.05 -1.04
N GLY A 35 -1.11 7.22 -0.14
CA GLY A 35 -2.09 8.28 -0.26
C GLY A 35 -3.21 8.19 0.78
N PRO A 36 -3.98 9.28 0.97
CA PRO A 36 -5.04 9.30 1.97
C PRO A 36 -6.20 8.36 1.61
N ASN A 37 -7.08 8.13 2.57
CA ASN A 37 -8.32 7.41 2.31
C ASN A 37 -9.15 8.15 1.26
N GLY A 38 -9.72 7.41 0.31
CA GLY A 38 -10.45 7.99 -0.80
C GLY A 38 -9.59 8.51 -1.97
N ALA A 39 -8.27 8.40 -1.92
CA ALA A 39 -7.36 8.81 -2.99
C ALA A 39 -7.52 8.04 -4.30
N GLY A 40 -8.21 6.90 -4.30
CA GLY A 40 -8.41 6.05 -5.48
C GLY A 40 -7.56 4.79 -5.50
N LYS A 41 -6.70 4.55 -4.49
CA LYS A 41 -5.79 3.40 -4.40
C LYS A 41 -6.50 2.06 -4.61
N SER A 42 -7.50 1.74 -3.79
CA SER A 42 -8.27 0.49 -3.89
C SER A 42 -9.00 0.35 -5.22
N SER A 43 -9.46 1.45 -5.81
CA SER A 43 -10.09 1.44 -7.15
C SER A 43 -9.08 1.09 -8.23
N LEU A 44 -7.88 1.68 -8.17
CA LEU A 44 -6.77 1.37 -9.08
C LEU A 44 -6.35 -0.10 -8.95
N MET A 45 -6.22 -0.60 -7.72
CA MET A 45 -5.84 -1.99 -7.45
C MET A 45 -6.90 -2.98 -7.94
N ARG A 46 -8.20 -2.67 -7.77
CA ARG A 46 -9.29 -3.50 -8.33
C ARG A 46 -9.25 -3.56 -9.85
N VAL A 47 -8.91 -2.45 -10.50
CA VAL A 47 -8.71 -2.42 -11.97
C VAL A 47 -7.47 -3.24 -12.34
N ALA A 48 -6.35 -3.03 -11.67
CA ALA A 48 -5.11 -3.78 -11.89
C ALA A 48 -5.30 -5.30 -11.67
N ALA A 49 -6.07 -5.69 -10.64
CA ALA A 49 -6.41 -7.08 -10.34
C ALA A 49 -7.51 -7.68 -11.26
N THR A 50 -7.99 -6.94 -12.26
CA THR A 50 -9.09 -7.36 -13.15
C THR A 50 -10.40 -7.69 -12.42
N VAL A 51 -10.60 -7.18 -11.21
CA VAL A 51 -11.84 -7.31 -10.45
C VAL A 51 -12.91 -6.36 -11.01
N THR A 52 -12.49 -5.17 -11.44
CA THR A 52 -13.36 -4.22 -12.12
C THR A 52 -12.73 -3.77 -13.44
N ARG A 53 -13.57 -3.53 -14.46
CA ARG A 53 -13.07 -2.97 -15.72
C ARG A 53 -12.78 -1.47 -15.55
N PRO A 54 -11.73 -0.93 -16.17
CA PRO A 54 -11.55 0.51 -16.29
C PRO A 54 -12.72 1.11 -17.12
N THR A 55 -12.97 2.40 -16.97
CA THR A 55 -13.90 3.14 -17.84
C THR A 55 -13.23 3.46 -19.18
N THR A 56 -11.96 3.89 -19.14
CA THR A 56 -11.08 4.07 -20.29
C THR A 56 -9.65 3.61 -19.93
N GLY A 57 -8.82 3.46 -20.94
CA GLY A 57 -7.44 2.99 -20.78
C GLY A 57 -7.31 1.49 -20.85
N ARG A 58 -6.10 0.99 -20.66
CA ARG A 58 -5.73 -0.42 -20.79
C ARG A 58 -4.89 -0.90 -19.63
N VAL A 59 -4.96 -2.20 -19.34
CA VAL A 59 -4.08 -2.89 -18.38
C VAL A 59 -3.39 -4.01 -19.15
N LEU A 60 -2.08 -3.94 -19.23
CA LEU A 60 -1.28 -4.94 -19.94
C LEU A 60 -0.46 -5.76 -18.93
N PHE A 61 -0.42 -7.06 -19.16
CA PHE A 61 0.50 -7.97 -18.47
C PHE A 61 1.29 -8.73 -19.53
N GLU A 62 2.62 -8.58 -19.51
CA GLU A 62 3.52 -9.15 -20.53
C GLU A 62 3.04 -8.80 -21.97
N GLY A 63 2.65 -7.52 -22.18
CA GLY A 63 2.18 -6.99 -23.46
C GLY A 63 0.74 -7.40 -23.84
N THR A 64 0.07 -8.24 -23.06
CA THR A 64 -1.30 -8.68 -23.34
C THR A 64 -2.32 -7.87 -22.55
N ASP A 65 -3.38 -7.40 -23.22
CA ASP A 65 -4.50 -6.71 -22.54
C ASP A 65 -5.28 -7.69 -21.67
N VAL A 66 -5.15 -7.52 -20.35
CA VAL A 66 -5.80 -8.39 -19.36
C VAL A 66 -7.22 -7.97 -19.02
N VAL A 67 -7.70 -6.85 -19.54
CA VAL A 67 -9.13 -6.50 -19.48
C VAL A 67 -9.93 -7.34 -20.47
N ALA A 68 -9.34 -7.61 -21.64
CA ALA A 68 -9.91 -8.50 -22.64
C ALA A 68 -9.70 -10.00 -22.30
N ARG A 69 -8.54 -10.32 -21.70
CA ARG A 69 -8.16 -11.70 -21.35
C ARG A 69 -7.76 -11.84 -19.88
N PRO A 70 -8.69 -11.69 -18.94
CA PRO A 70 -8.37 -11.62 -17.51
C PRO A 70 -7.78 -12.92 -16.94
N ASP A 71 -8.08 -14.06 -17.53
CA ASP A 71 -7.61 -15.37 -17.08
C ASP A 71 -6.07 -15.51 -17.16
N LEU A 72 -5.43 -14.81 -18.09
CA LEU A 72 -3.97 -14.80 -18.22
C LEU A 72 -3.29 -14.22 -16.99
N LEU A 73 -3.85 -13.14 -16.43
CA LEU A 73 -3.36 -12.56 -15.20
C LEU A 73 -3.83 -13.34 -13.97
N ARG A 74 -5.13 -13.70 -13.89
CA ARG A 74 -5.72 -14.34 -12.71
C ARG A 74 -5.04 -15.64 -12.28
N ARG A 75 -4.52 -16.40 -13.23
CA ARG A 75 -3.74 -17.63 -12.95
C ARG A 75 -2.40 -17.34 -12.28
N ARG A 76 -1.87 -16.12 -12.40
CA ARG A 76 -0.58 -15.68 -11.89
C ARG A 76 -0.70 -14.59 -10.84
N LEU A 77 -1.93 -14.28 -10.40
CA LEU A 77 -2.25 -13.19 -9.49
C LEU A 77 -2.62 -13.72 -8.11
N GLY A 78 -1.99 -13.16 -7.09
CA GLY A 78 -2.48 -13.14 -5.72
C GLY A 78 -3.08 -11.77 -5.41
N TYR A 79 -4.35 -11.73 -5.05
CA TYR A 79 -5.02 -10.49 -4.70
C TYR A 79 -5.58 -10.56 -3.28
N LEU A 80 -5.16 -9.61 -2.44
CA LEU A 80 -5.70 -9.38 -1.10
C LEU A 80 -6.42 -8.03 -1.10
N PRO A 81 -7.75 -7.99 -1.09
CA PRO A 81 -8.50 -6.76 -0.91
C PRO A 81 -8.39 -6.25 0.53
N GLN A 82 -8.73 -4.99 0.75
CA GLN A 82 -8.80 -4.38 2.08
C GLN A 82 -9.73 -5.17 3.00
N ASP A 83 -10.95 -5.46 2.50
CA ASP A 83 -11.93 -6.31 3.15
C ASP A 83 -12.03 -7.63 2.38
N PHE A 84 -11.65 -8.72 3.02
CA PHE A 84 -11.84 -10.05 2.47
C PHE A 84 -12.71 -10.88 3.41
N GLY A 85 -13.63 -11.64 2.83
CA GLY A 85 -14.52 -12.51 3.57
C GLY A 85 -13.90 -13.87 3.83
N VAL A 86 -14.22 -14.45 4.98
CA VAL A 86 -13.96 -15.84 5.30
C VAL A 86 -15.27 -16.56 5.62
N TYR A 87 -15.28 -17.89 5.57
CA TYR A 87 -16.38 -18.70 6.08
C TYR A 87 -16.13 -19.01 7.57
N PRO A 88 -16.86 -18.39 8.51
CA PRO A 88 -16.53 -18.46 9.94
C PRO A 88 -16.53 -19.88 10.53
N HIS A 89 -17.30 -20.77 9.94
CA HIS A 89 -17.42 -22.18 10.37
C HIS A 89 -16.32 -23.10 9.83
N LEU A 90 -15.58 -22.65 8.81
CA LEU A 90 -14.44 -23.42 8.30
C LEU A 90 -13.19 -23.16 9.13
N THR A 91 -12.34 -24.17 9.24
CA THR A 91 -10.96 -24.01 9.72
C THR A 91 -10.10 -23.34 8.66
N ALA A 92 -8.93 -22.81 9.05
CA ALA A 92 -8.00 -22.20 8.09
C ALA A 92 -7.56 -23.20 7.00
N ARG A 93 -7.35 -24.47 7.37
CA ARG A 93 -7.01 -25.55 6.44
C ARG A 93 -8.13 -25.83 5.45
N GLU A 94 -9.36 -25.95 5.89
CA GLU A 94 -10.52 -26.19 5.03
C GLU A 94 -10.76 -25.03 4.09
N PHE A 95 -10.67 -23.79 4.60
CA PHE A 95 -10.81 -22.58 3.79
C PHE A 95 -9.76 -22.51 2.68
N LEU A 96 -8.48 -22.73 3.00
CA LEU A 96 -7.41 -22.74 2.01
C LEU A 96 -7.55 -23.91 1.01
N SER A 97 -8.02 -25.08 1.48
CA SER A 97 -8.30 -26.24 0.61
C SER A 97 -9.45 -25.95 -0.36
N TYR A 98 -10.51 -25.29 0.11
CA TYR A 98 -11.60 -24.85 -0.73
C TYR A 98 -11.10 -23.88 -1.83
N LEU A 99 -10.31 -22.88 -1.45
CA LEU A 99 -9.75 -21.93 -2.43
C LEU A 99 -8.76 -22.58 -3.41
N ALA A 100 -7.98 -23.55 -2.97
CA ALA A 100 -7.11 -24.33 -3.84
C ALA A 100 -7.92 -25.09 -4.90
N ALA A 101 -9.03 -25.71 -4.51
CA ALA A 101 -9.94 -26.38 -5.42
C ALA A 101 -10.59 -25.41 -6.43
N VAL A 102 -11.05 -24.24 -5.97
CA VAL A 102 -11.60 -23.18 -6.83
C VAL A 102 -10.56 -22.68 -7.86
N LYS A 103 -9.29 -22.62 -7.46
CA LYS A 103 -8.16 -22.25 -8.35
C LYS A 103 -7.74 -23.42 -9.28
N GLY A 104 -8.33 -24.60 -9.15
CA GLY A 104 -7.98 -25.79 -9.94
C GLY A 104 -6.62 -26.41 -9.58
N LEU A 105 -6.12 -26.17 -8.36
CA LEU A 105 -4.86 -26.75 -7.90
C LEU A 105 -5.04 -28.25 -7.62
N PRO A 106 -4.11 -29.12 -8.04
CA PRO A 106 -4.17 -30.55 -7.72
C PRO A 106 -4.11 -30.79 -6.22
N ALA A 107 -4.95 -31.69 -5.69
CA ALA A 107 -5.17 -31.86 -4.24
C ALA A 107 -3.89 -32.16 -3.44
N ARG A 108 -3.02 -33.06 -3.97
CA ARG A 108 -1.80 -33.48 -3.25
C ARG A 108 -0.77 -32.33 -3.12
N PRO A 109 -0.35 -31.62 -4.19
CA PRO A 109 0.49 -30.44 -4.08
C PRO A 109 -0.15 -29.32 -3.26
N ALA A 110 -1.46 -29.07 -3.42
CA ALA A 110 -2.16 -28.03 -2.68
C ALA A 110 -2.10 -28.28 -1.16
N ARG A 111 -2.23 -29.53 -0.71
CA ARG A 111 -2.15 -29.87 0.71
C ARG A 111 -0.76 -29.52 1.29
N ALA A 112 0.31 -29.92 0.60
CA ALA A 112 1.67 -29.58 1.03
C ALA A 112 1.89 -28.08 1.08
N ARG A 113 1.41 -27.35 0.06
CA ARG A 113 1.50 -25.88 0.01
C ARG A 113 0.71 -25.22 1.13
N ILE A 114 -0.47 -25.73 1.48
CA ILE A 114 -1.26 -25.21 2.60
C ILE A 114 -0.51 -25.38 3.93
N ASP A 115 0.11 -26.54 4.17
CA ASP A 115 0.90 -26.78 5.38
C ASP A 115 2.10 -25.81 5.49
N GLU A 116 2.81 -25.61 4.37
CA GLU A 116 3.89 -24.63 4.28
C GLU A 116 3.40 -23.20 4.60
N LEU A 117 2.30 -22.77 3.98
CA LEU A 117 1.73 -21.43 4.19
C LEU A 117 1.20 -21.23 5.61
N LEU A 118 0.58 -22.23 6.21
CA LEU A 118 0.13 -22.17 7.61
C LEU A 118 1.33 -22.02 8.57
N THR A 119 2.44 -22.69 8.27
CA THR A 119 3.68 -22.55 9.02
C THR A 119 4.29 -21.16 8.84
N LEU A 120 4.42 -20.69 7.60
CA LEU A 120 4.93 -19.36 7.27
C LEU A 120 4.13 -18.23 7.94
N MET A 121 2.82 -18.40 8.05
CA MET A 121 1.92 -17.44 8.70
C MET A 121 1.78 -17.64 10.21
N HIS A 122 2.51 -18.57 10.84
CA HIS A 122 2.39 -18.91 12.26
C HIS A 122 0.95 -19.24 12.67
N LEU A 123 0.25 -20.01 11.82
CA LEU A 123 -1.14 -20.44 12.04
C LEU A 123 -1.27 -21.95 12.29
N THR A 124 -0.17 -22.69 12.38
CA THR A 124 -0.17 -24.16 12.49
C THR A 124 -0.98 -24.66 13.68
N GLU A 125 -0.78 -24.05 14.85
CA GLU A 125 -1.52 -24.44 16.08
C GLU A 125 -3.02 -24.13 16.02
N ALA A 126 -3.35 -23.01 15.35
CA ALA A 126 -4.74 -22.58 15.19
C ALA A 126 -5.43 -23.23 13.98
N ALA A 127 -4.70 -23.95 13.11
CA ALA A 127 -5.17 -24.41 11.81
C ALA A 127 -6.43 -25.29 11.83
N LYS A 128 -6.72 -25.93 12.98
CA LYS A 128 -7.90 -26.76 13.20
C LYS A 128 -9.06 -26.03 13.89
N ARG A 129 -8.88 -24.78 14.28
CA ARG A 129 -9.94 -23.97 14.90
C ARG A 129 -10.76 -23.29 13.82
N PRO A 130 -12.09 -23.10 14.01
CA PRO A 130 -12.92 -22.31 13.10
C PRO A 130 -12.44 -20.87 12.99
N LEU A 131 -12.49 -20.31 11.78
CA LEU A 131 -12.07 -18.94 11.48
C LEU A 131 -12.87 -17.87 12.23
N GLY A 132 -14.11 -18.17 12.61
CA GLY A 132 -14.92 -17.27 13.43
C GLY A 132 -14.34 -16.97 14.82
N GLY A 133 -13.41 -17.80 15.31
CA GLY A 133 -12.69 -17.59 16.57
C GLY A 133 -11.29 -16.97 16.41
N TYR A 134 -10.93 -16.50 15.22
CA TYR A 134 -9.63 -15.87 14.95
C TYR A 134 -9.67 -14.36 15.27
N SER A 135 -8.53 -13.82 15.72
CA SER A 135 -8.34 -12.38 15.82
C SER A 135 -8.28 -11.75 14.42
N GLY A 136 -8.44 -10.42 14.32
CA GLY A 136 -8.30 -9.70 13.07
C GLY A 136 -6.94 -9.93 12.40
N GLY A 137 -5.85 -9.92 13.19
CA GLY A 137 -4.50 -10.23 12.70
C GLY A 137 -4.38 -11.67 12.20
N MET A 138 -4.96 -12.64 12.90
CA MET A 138 -4.99 -14.04 12.44
C MET A 138 -5.76 -14.17 11.12
N LEU A 139 -6.92 -13.53 10.98
CA LEU A 139 -7.68 -13.51 9.73
C LEU A 139 -6.85 -12.88 8.60
N ARG A 140 -6.18 -11.77 8.89
CA ARG A 140 -5.31 -11.11 7.88
C ARG A 140 -4.19 -12.04 7.40
N ARG A 141 -3.56 -12.80 8.30
CA ARG A 141 -2.56 -13.82 7.93
C ARG A 141 -3.15 -14.96 7.09
N VAL A 142 -4.37 -15.39 7.33
CA VAL A 142 -5.09 -16.32 6.45
C VAL A 142 -5.32 -15.68 5.07
N GLY A 143 -5.68 -14.39 5.02
CA GLY A 143 -5.82 -13.63 3.79
C GLY A 143 -4.52 -13.55 2.98
N ILE A 144 -3.38 -13.38 3.64
CA ILE A 144 -2.06 -13.40 2.99
C ILE A 144 -1.75 -14.82 2.48
N ALA A 145 -1.96 -15.85 3.31
CA ALA A 145 -1.75 -17.24 2.89
C ALA A 145 -2.55 -17.59 1.63
N GLN A 146 -3.81 -17.17 1.55
CA GLN A 146 -4.65 -17.42 0.37
C GLN A 146 -4.13 -16.72 -0.89
N THR A 147 -3.47 -15.56 -0.79
CA THR A 147 -2.89 -14.88 -1.96
C THR A 147 -1.70 -15.66 -2.52
N LEU A 148 -0.95 -16.35 -1.65
CA LEU A 148 0.26 -17.10 -2.01
C LEU A 148 -0.01 -18.55 -2.43
N LEU A 149 -1.26 -18.99 -2.36
CA LEU A 149 -1.64 -20.40 -2.53
C LEU A 149 -1.25 -20.99 -3.89
N ALA A 150 -1.39 -20.23 -4.97
CA ALA A 150 -1.06 -20.64 -6.33
C ALA A 150 0.33 -20.18 -6.80
N ASP A 151 1.22 -19.85 -5.88
CA ASP A 151 2.55 -19.30 -6.17
C ASP A 151 2.54 -18.19 -7.24
N PRO A 152 1.86 -17.07 -6.97
CA PRO A 152 1.64 -16.02 -7.95
C PRO A 152 2.93 -15.28 -8.31
N ARG A 153 3.03 -14.80 -9.53
CA ARG A 153 4.08 -13.88 -9.98
C ARG A 153 3.75 -12.41 -9.74
N VAL A 154 2.47 -12.10 -9.61
CA VAL A 154 1.96 -10.75 -9.33
C VAL A 154 1.19 -10.78 -8.02
N LEU A 155 1.55 -9.92 -7.09
CA LEU A 155 0.85 -9.73 -5.83
C LEU A 155 0.24 -8.32 -5.81
N ILE A 156 -1.05 -8.23 -5.56
CA ILE A 156 -1.74 -6.96 -5.37
C ILE A 156 -2.38 -7.00 -3.98
N ILE A 157 -1.92 -6.12 -3.08
CA ILE A 157 -2.22 -6.21 -1.65
C ILE A 157 -2.70 -4.85 -1.14
N ASP A 158 -3.98 -4.76 -0.79
CA ASP A 158 -4.64 -3.52 -0.38
C ASP A 158 -4.67 -3.41 1.15
N GLU A 159 -3.98 -2.40 1.71
CA GLU A 159 -3.92 -2.08 3.15
C GLU A 159 -3.59 -3.30 4.05
N PRO A 160 -2.49 -4.05 3.82
CA PRO A 160 -2.26 -5.34 4.49
C PRO A 160 -1.99 -5.25 5.99
N THR A 161 -1.49 -4.12 6.45
CA THR A 161 -1.07 -3.89 7.84
C THR A 161 -2.16 -3.34 8.73
N ALA A 162 -3.32 -3.03 8.16
CA ALA A 162 -4.48 -2.56 8.92
C ALA A 162 -4.92 -3.64 9.94
N GLY A 163 -4.94 -3.25 11.22
CA GLY A 163 -5.33 -4.15 12.31
C GLY A 163 -4.27 -5.15 12.79
N LEU A 164 -3.05 -5.09 12.23
CA LEU A 164 -1.91 -5.84 12.75
C LEU A 164 -1.24 -5.09 13.90
N ASP A 165 -0.75 -5.83 14.89
CA ASP A 165 0.11 -5.29 15.93
C ASP A 165 1.52 -4.95 15.38
N PRO A 166 2.36 -4.19 16.13
CA PRO A 166 3.68 -3.80 15.64
C PRO A 166 4.60 -4.95 15.26
N GLU A 167 4.56 -6.06 16.00
CA GLU A 167 5.39 -7.24 15.73
C GLU A 167 4.95 -7.95 14.45
N GLU A 168 3.63 -8.11 14.26
CA GLU A 168 3.06 -8.68 13.04
C GLU A 168 3.37 -7.81 11.81
N ARG A 169 3.38 -6.48 11.94
CA ARG A 169 3.77 -5.56 10.85
C ARG A 169 5.24 -5.77 10.42
N VAL A 170 6.15 -5.91 11.39
CA VAL A 170 7.56 -6.18 11.08
C VAL A 170 7.70 -7.50 10.34
N ARG A 171 7.06 -8.57 10.82
CA ARG A 171 7.08 -9.90 10.16
C ARG A 171 6.52 -9.83 8.75
N PHE A 172 5.42 -9.12 8.57
CA PHE A 172 4.81 -8.95 7.24
C PHE A 172 5.73 -8.19 6.28
N ARG A 173 6.40 -7.13 6.73
CA ARG A 173 7.37 -6.39 5.90
C ARG A 173 8.53 -7.28 5.45
N ASN A 174 9.10 -8.06 6.37
CA ASN A 174 10.17 -9.00 6.04
C ASN A 174 9.70 -10.02 4.98
N LEU A 175 8.51 -10.59 5.18
CA LEU A 175 7.89 -11.50 4.20
C LEU A 175 7.72 -10.84 2.81
N LEU A 176 7.27 -9.59 2.76
CA LEU A 176 7.14 -8.86 1.49
C LEU A 176 8.47 -8.68 0.78
N THR A 177 9.53 -8.34 1.53
CA THR A 177 10.89 -8.21 1.00
C THR A 177 11.39 -9.53 0.38
N GLU A 178 11.16 -10.66 1.06
CA GLU A 178 11.52 -11.98 0.52
C GLU A 178 10.70 -12.33 -0.74
N LEU A 179 9.41 -12.05 -0.72
CA LEU A 179 8.50 -12.34 -1.84
C LEU A 179 8.79 -11.48 -3.08
N ALA A 180 9.27 -10.25 -2.88
CA ALA A 180 9.50 -9.30 -3.96
C ALA A 180 10.74 -9.61 -4.83
N ALA A 181 11.64 -10.47 -4.36
CA ALA A 181 12.89 -10.79 -5.06
C ALA A 181 12.67 -11.25 -6.51
N ASP A 182 11.59 -11.99 -6.77
CA ASP A 182 11.26 -12.55 -8.09
C ASP A 182 9.83 -12.23 -8.56
N ARG A 183 9.07 -11.44 -7.78
CA ARG A 183 7.66 -11.11 -8.00
C ARG A 183 7.44 -9.62 -8.15
N LEU A 184 6.39 -9.26 -8.83
CA LEU A 184 5.86 -7.91 -8.85
C LEU A 184 4.86 -7.77 -7.70
N VAL A 185 5.11 -6.83 -6.80
CA VAL A 185 4.24 -6.53 -5.66
C VAL A 185 3.70 -5.11 -5.78
N LEU A 186 2.40 -4.97 -5.91
CA LEU A 186 1.69 -3.69 -5.81
C LEU A 186 1.03 -3.61 -4.43
N LEU A 187 1.55 -2.73 -3.60
CA LEU A 187 1.13 -2.55 -2.21
C LEU A 187 0.44 -1.20 -2.03
N SER A 188 -0.74 -1.14 -1.43
CA SER A 188 -1.32 0.13 -0.99
C SER A 188 -1.21 0.30 0.52
N THR A 189 -0.97 1.53 0.96
CA THR A 189 -1.09 1.92 2.35
C THR A 189 -1.32 3.43 2.47
N HIS A 190 -1.82 3.85 3.62
CA HIS A 190 -1.82 5.26 4.04
C HIS A 190 -0.78 5.52 5.15
N ILE A 191 -0.01 4.49 5.55
CA ILE A 191 1.00 4.54 6.61
C ILE A 191 2.38 4.58 5.95
N VAL A 192 3.06 5.72 6.08
CA VAL A 192 4.37 5.96 5.44
C VAL A 192 5.41 4.93 5.88
N SER A 193 5.49 4.64 7.19
CA SER A 193 6.48 3.71 7.74
C SER A 193 6.35 2.26 7.25
N ASP A 194 5.15 1.86 6.79
CA ASP A 194 4.94 0.51 6.27
C ASP A 194 5.53 0.32 4.88
N ILE A 195 5.65 1.40 4.12
CA ILE A 195 6.13 1.37 2.74
C ILE A 195 7.61 1.74 2.62
N GLU A 196 8.09 2.63 3.49
CA GLU A 196 9.46 3.14 3.49
C GLU A 196 10.52 2.03 3.55
N SER A 197 10.22 0.96 4.29
CA SER A 197 11.15 -0.14 4.54
C SER A 197 11.10 -1.27 3.50
N VAL A 198 10.11 -1.29 2.59
CA VAL A 198 9.90 -2.41 1.66
C VAL A 198 9.78 -1.97 0.20
N ALA A 199 9.36 -0.73 -0.08
CA ALA A 199 9.14 -0.28 -1.44
C ALA A 199 10.43 0.24 -2.09
N GLU A 200 10.73 -0.29 -3.26
CA GLU A 200 11.80 0.20 -4.13
C GLU A 200 11.33 1.43 -4.94
N ASP A 201 10.02 1.52 -5.17
CA ASP A 201 9.38 2.59 -5.90
C ASP A 201 8.06 2.95 -5.20
N ILE A 202 7.75 4.26 -5.11
CA ILE A 202 6.56 4.77 -4.42
C ILE A 202 5.83 5.71 -5.35
N ALA A 203 4.53 5.47 -5.52
CA ALA A 203 3.62 6.38 -6.20
C ALA A 203 2.70 7.06 -5.17
N ILE A 204 2.83 8.37 -5.03
CA ILE A 204 1.96 9.21 -4.20
C ILE A 204 0.69 9.50 -4.98
N VAL A 205 -0.45 9.08 -4.42
CA VAL A 205 -1.76 9.14 -5.06
C VAL A 205 -2.69 10.07 -4.30
N ALA A 206 -3.29 11.05 -4.97
CA ALA A 206 -4.38 11.85 -4.43
C ALA A 206 -5.36 12.25 -5.55
N GLY A 207 -6.65 12.38 -5.22
CA GLY A 207 -7.68 12.77 -6.17
C GLY A 207 -7.81 11.85 -7.40
N GLY A 208 -7.45 10.57 -7.27
CA GLY A 208 -7.48 9.60 -8.36
C GLY A 208 -6.28 9.65 -9.30
N ARG A 209 -5.28 10.52 -9.05
CA ARG A 209 -4.11 10.72 -9.89
C ARG A 209 -2.83 10.33 -9.16
N VAL A 210 -1.81 9.90 -9.91
CA VAL A 210 -0.44 9.79 -9.41
C VAL A 210 0.18 11.18 -9.49
N LEU A 211 0.46 11.75 -8.32
CA LEU A 211 1.05 13.10 -8.23
C LEU A 211 2.56 13.07 -8.40
N ARG A 212 3.20 12.07 -7.82
CA ARG A 212 4.64 11.87 -7.89
C ARG A 212 4.96 10.37 -7.79
N ARG A 213 6.02 9.96 -8.48
CA ARG A 213 6.56 8.61 -8.40
C ARG A 213 8.08 8.65 -8.38
N GLY A 214 8.71 7.77 -7.62
CA GLY A 214 10.16 7.61 -7.56
C GLY A 214 10.58 6.70 -6.43
N SER A 215 11.87 6.39 -6.37
CA SER A 215 12.42 5.68 -5.23
C SER A 215 12.29 6.51 -3.95
N PRO A 216 12.32 5.89 -2.75
CA PRO A 216 12.37 6.64 -1.49
C PRO A 216 13.45 7.73 -1.50
N GLY A 217 14.66 7.40 -2.02
CA GLY A 217 15.75 8.36 -2.14
C GLY A 217 15.44 9.56 -3.06
N ASP A 218 14.72 9.34 -4.18
CA ASP A 218 14.30 10.42 -5.08
C ASP A 218 13.30 11.36 -4.41
N LEU A 219 12.34 10.78 -3.69
CA LEU A 219 11.34 11.55 -2.96
C LEU A 219 11.97 12.41 -1.86
N LEU A 220 12.92 11.85 -1.10
CA LEU A 220 13.66 12.58 -0.06
C LEU A 220 14.53 13.69 -0.64
N ARG A 221 15.23 13.44 -1.75
CA ARG A 221 16.03 14.48 -2.44
C ARG A 221 15.19 15.67 -2.89
N ALA A 222 13.96 15.43 -3.27
CA ALA A 222 13.06 16.48 -3.74
C ALA A 222 12.68 17.51 -2.69
N VAL A 223 12.79 17.17 -1.39
CA VAL A 223 12.48 18.04 -0.25
C VAL A 223 13.71 18.34 0.62
N ALA A 224 14.90 17.99 0.11
CA ALA A 224 16.15 18.29 0.80
C ALA A 224 16.34 19.81 0.96
N GLY A 225 16.72 20.25 2.16
CA GLY A 225 16.87 21.67 2.50
C GLY A 225 15.55 22.42 2.74
N GLN A 226 14.40 21.75 2.69
CA GLN A 226 13.09 22.35 2.93
C GLN A 226 12.46 21.90 4.26
N VAL A 227 13.15 21.07 5.04
CA VAL A 227 12.65 20.57 6.33
C VAL A 227 13.41 21.23 7.47
N TRP A 228 12.64 21.79 8.40
CA TRP A 228 13.17 22.60 9.50
C TRP A 228 12.62 22.12 10.83
N GLU A 229 13.47 22.20 11.85
CA GLU A 229 13.07 22.07 13.24
C GLU A 229 13.06 23.47 13.89
N LEU A 230 11.99 23.79 14.62
CA LEU A 230 11.80 25.05 15.31
C LEU A 230 11.11 24.82 16.66
N VAL A 231 11.57 25.45 17.72
CA VAL A 231 10.90 25.45 19.03
C VAL A 231 10.17 26.78 19.22
N VAL A 232 8.87 26.72 19.48
CA VAL A 232 8.05 27.89 19.63
C VAL A 232 7.29 27.88 20.97
N PRO A 233 6.99 29.04 21.58
CA PRO A 233 6.07 29.09 22.71
C PRO A 233 4.66 28.65 22.26
N PRO A 234 3.86 28.03 23.15
CA PRO A 234 2.51 27.56 22.81
C PRO A 234 1.60 28.64 22.19
N SER A 235 1.80 29.91 22.55
CA SER A 235 1.05 31.05 21.99
C SER A 235 1.32 31.31 20.50
N ALA A 236 2.51 30.99 20.01
CA ALA A 236 2.88 31.20 18.61
C ALA A 236 2.48 30.01 17.66
N LEU A 237 2.09 28.88 18.22
CA LEU A 237 1.81 27.65 17.46
C LEU A 237 0.80 27.87 16.33
N ALA A 238 -0.34 28.49 16.61
CA ALA A 238 -1.39 28.73 15.62
C ALA A 238 -0.90 29.58 14.44
N ALA A 239 -0.06 30.57 14.69
CA ALA A 239 0.50 31.45 13.65
C ALA A 239 1.47 30.68 12.73
N VAL A 240 2.28 29.76 13.28
CA VAL A 240 3.19 28.92 12.48
C VAL A 240 2.41 27.91 11.66
N GLN A 241 1.42 27.24 12.23
CA GLN A 241 0.57 26.27 11.52
C GLN A 241 -0.25 26.92 10.37
N ALA A 242 -0.59 28.21 10.50
CA ALA A 242 -1.30 28.92 9.45
C ALA A 242 -0.41 29.23 8.23
N ARG A 243 0.93 29.26 8.39
CA ARG A 243 1.90 29.65 7.35
C ARG A 243 2.66 28.46 6.76
N HIS A 244 2.86 27.42 7.53
CA HIS A 244 3.72 26.29 7.16
C HIS A 244 3.02 24.96 7.36
N THR A 245 3.38 23.98 6.53
CA THR A 245 2.97 22.58 6.71
C THR A 245 3.79 21.97 7.83
N VAL A 246 3.16 21.69 8.99
CA VAL A 246 3.80 21.04 10.14
C VAL A 246 3.61 19.52 10.04
N SER A 247 4.70 18.77 9.93
CA SER A 247 4.67 17.31 9.84
C SER A 247 4.66 16.65 11.24
N ARG A 248 5.33 17.27 12.22
CA ARG A 248 5.37 16.71 13.58
C ARG A 248 5.42 17.81 14.63
N MET A 249 4.77 17.55 15.77
CA MET A 249 4.79 18.42 16.95
C MET A 249 5.07 17.60 18.20
N VAL A 250 5.98 18.08 19.03
CA VAL A 250 6.32 17.47 20.33
C VAL A 250 6.39 18.54 21.39
N ARG A 251 5.68 18.40 22.51
CA ARG A 251 5.83 19.29 23.68
C ARG A 251 7.13 18.97 24.40
N THR A 252 7.91 20.01 24.71
CA THR A 252 9.15 19.93 25.47
C THR A 252 9.09 20.89 26.66
N ALA A 253 10.09 20.86 27.53
CA ALA A 253 10.18 21.82 28.66
C ALA A 253 10.36 23.27 28.18
N GLU A 254 10.95 23.48 27.00
CA GLU A 254 11.28 24.77 26.40
C GLU A 254 10.15 25.36 25.56
N GLY A 255 9.12 24.53 25.21
CA GLY A 255 8.03 24.95 24.35
C GLY A 255 7.47 23.80 23.49
N VAL A 256 7.04 24.14 22.28
CA VAL A 256 6.58 23.14 21.30
C VAL A 256 7.61 23.03 20.19
N ARG A 257 8.25 21.89 20.09
CA ARG A 257 9.16 21.56 19.00
C ARG A 257 8.32 21.14 17.78
N LEU A 258 8.56 21.83 16.68
CA LEU A 258 7.88 21.63 15.41
C LEU A 258 8.86 21.08 14.39
N ARG A 259 8.43 20.09 13.61
CA ARG A 259 9.02 19.72 12.34
C ARG A 259 8.11 20.25 11.24
N LEU A 260 8.65 21.05 10.31
CA LEU A 260 7.83 21.74 9.31
C LEU A 260 8.54 21.85 7.98
N LEU A 261 7.73 22.04 6.94
CA LEU A 261 8.16 22.25 5.57
C LEU A 261 8.11 23.73 5.22
N SER A 262 9.22 24.27 4.75
CA SER A 262 9.34 25.63 4.22
C SER A 262 10.50 25.69 3.19
N PRO A 263 10.33 26.36 2.03
CA PRO A 263 11.42 26.58 1.10
C PRO A 263 12.60 27.34 1.71
N ASP A 264 12.28 28.33 2.56
CA ASP A 264 13.24 29.18 3.25
C ASP A 264 13.17 28.93 4.77
N PRO A 265 14.22 29.31 5.53
CA PRO A 265 14.19 29.24 7.00
C PRO A 265 12.97 29.96 7.56
N PRO A 266 12.08 29.27 8.32
CA PRO A 266 10.84 29.85 8.84
C PRO A 266 11.07 30.86 9.96
N ALA A 267 12.25 30.82 10.59
CA ALA A 267 12.71 31.74 11.62
C ALA A 267 14.26 31.73 11.69
N PRO A 268 14.90 32.77 12.29
CA PRO A 268 16.37 32.84 12.37
C PRO A 268 17.01 31.72 13.19
N ASP A 269 16.26 31.15 14.12
CA ASP A 269 16.66 30.03 14.99
C ASP A 269 16.22 28.66 14.51
N ALA A 270 15.60 28.59 13.33
CA ALA A 270 15.21 27.34 12.72
C ALA A 270 16.44 26.53 12.26
N VAL A 271 16.45 25.25 12.57
CA VAL A 271 17.54 24.32 12.22
C VAL A 271 17.12 23.44 11.06
N SER A 272 17.90 23.45 9.98
CA SER A 272 17.66 22.52 8.86
C SER A 272 17.96 21.09 9.29
N ILE A 273 17.04 20.18 9.02
CA ILE A 273 17.15 18.76 9.37
C ILE A 273 16.95 17.86 8.15
N ARG A 274 17.38 16.60 8.25
CA ARG A 274 17.18 15.63 7.18
C ARG A 274 15.70 15.32 7.01
N PRO A 275 15.20 15.31 5.77
CA PRO A 275 13.81 14.91 5.50
C PRO A 275 13.59 13.42 5.78
N ASP A 276 12.38 13.07 6.15
CA ASP A 276 11.86 11.71 6.13
C ASP A 276 10.76 11.58 5.04
N LEU A 277 10.29 10.35 4.82
CA LEU A 277 9.31 10.10 3.77
C LEU A 277 7.94 10.74 4.08
N GLU A 278 7.63 10.99 5.36
CA GLU A 278 6.42 11.70 5.77
C GLU A 278 6.45 13.17 5.32
N ASP A 279 7.63 13.82 5.41
CA ASP A 279 7.82 15.17 4.88
C ASP A 279 7.65 15.21 3.36
N ALA A 280 8.28 14.26 2.65
CA ALA A 280 8.16 14.18 1.20
C ALA A 280 6.70 13.94 0.75
N TYR A 281 5.97 13.11 1.47
CA TYR A 281 4.55 12.88 1.23
C TYR A 281 3.71 14.15 1.46
N LEU A 282 3.94 14.84 2.58
CA LEU A 282 3.21 16.05 2.94
C LEU A 282 3.51 17.21 1.99
N ALA A 283 4.74 17.34 1.50
CA ALA A 283 5.09 18.32 0.47
C ALA A 283 4.23 18.12 -0.79
N VAL A 284 4.19 16.88 -1.31
CA VAL A 284 3.44 16.57 -2.53
C VAL A 284 1.92 16.76 -2.37
N VAL A 285 1.37 16.34 -1.23
CA VAL A 285 -0.08 16.43 -0.99
C VAL A 285 -0.51 17.84 -0.55
N GLY A 286 0.38 18.57 0.12
CA GLY A 286 0.18 19.95 0.55
C GLY A 286 0.01 20.89 -0.62
N ASP A 287 0.86 20.77 -1.63
CA ASP A 287 0.79 21.58 -2.87
C ASP A 287 -0.58 21.46 -3.56
N VAL A 288 -1.14 20.25 -3.60
CA VAL A 288 -2.46 20.01 -4.23
C VAL A 288 -3.60 20.66 -3.44
N ARG A 289 -3.50 20.70 -2.11
CA ARG A 289 -4.52 21.34 -1.26
C ARG A 289 -4.48 22.86 -1.36
N GLN A 290 -3.33 23.46 -1.62
CA GLN A 290 -3.19 24.91 -1.82
C GLN A 290 -3.73 25.35 -3.19
N VAL A 291 -3.54 24.54 -4.24
CA VAL A 291 -4.03 24.83 -5.60
C VAL A 291 -5.56 24.64 -5.72
N ALA A 292 -6.17 23.84 -4.84
CA ALA A 292 -7.61 23.55 -4.84
C ALA A 292 -8.45 24.53 -3.98
N ARG A 293 -7.81 25.51 -3.34
CA ARG A 293 -8.45 26.63 -2.61
C ARG A 293 -8.46 27.88 -3.46
#